data_a765d163bf5207803831a361211436b0
#
_entry.id   a765d163bf5207803831a361211436b0
#
_cell.length_a   1.000
_cell.length_b   1.000
_cell.length_c   1.000
_cell.angle_alpha   90.00
_cell.angle_beta   90.00
_cell.angle_gamma   90.00
#
_symmetry.space_group_name_H-M   'P 1'
#
loop_
_entity.id
_entity.type
_entity.pdbx_description
1 polymer ?
#
loop_
_entity_poly.entity_id
_entity_poly.type
_entity_poly.pdbx_seq_one_letter_code
_entity_poly.pdbx_strand_id
1 'polypeptide(L)'
;MRTKLVLLMIVALFLAACSAPTPEPAAPQEESKAAVTEAPAEAQKTEEPTEAEKVAESAEAASRPFVFTVRQEPVTMDPHVNDLSYSQYGQRLVYEALIEYTVSPDGKVGLGPRLAESWDVSDDAKTYVFNLRKDVKFSDGTPFNAEAVKWNLERLLALKLPPSARIPPVDSVDVVDDYSVKIVLKSPFAPFLASMTLPLMISPTAAQSHEEEGDMGQKWLTDNAVGTGPYMLESWVRGQELTATRNPDYWRGWEGNHVDKVVLQVVQEPTTQRLILEAGEADLADNIAFDDLDALSQAPGVVVEPGISLEMLNMCMKTVESPLADKRVRQAVSYAFDYDSFINGVLNSRAQQPLGPVPFGSWALDQDLQPYTRDLEKAKALMAEAGYPDGGFKVTIQTIAAYGWYQPREAQILQQNLGELGIEAVIDDKADAATFLGTIRDKEKGPEIYFWRSVAAIDDPDYELRRMYHSDFVGERGVNGSWFQDPKADELLDKALTIPSREERKSLYDEYQVILKDEAPCIWAAQMNYYITSRDVLKGYVWNPFNIGVPDYYQIWLSE
;
A
#
# COMPACT_ATOMS: atom_id res chain seq x y z
N MET A 1 51.49 17.46 -25.28
CA MET A 1 51.75 18.87 -25.61
C MET A 1 50.52 19.67 -25.24
N ARG A 2 50.74 20.63 -24.35
CA ARG A 2 49.94 21.87 -24.11
C ARG A 2 48.48 21.70 -23.66
N THR A 3 47.98 22.21 -22.58
CA THR A 3 48.43 23.16 -21.51
C THR A 3 47.21 23.22 -20.57
N LYS A 4 47.25 22.89 -19.32
CA LYS A 4 47.40 23.67 -18.09
C LYS A 4 46.97 25.14 -18.22
N LEU A 5 46.03 25.54 -17.38
CA LEU A 5 46.13 26.68 -16.46
C LEU A 5 44.72 27.17 -16.12
N VAL A 6 44.39 27.18 -14.84
CA VAL A 6 44.40 28.31 -13.89
C VAL A 6 42.99 28.93 -13.84
N LEU A 7 42.29 29.13 -12.73
CA LEU A 7 42.71 29.98 -11.62
C LEU A 7 41.84 29.82 -10.39
N LEU A 8 42.45 29.69 -9.28
CA LEU A 8 42.01 30.12 -7.95
C LEU A 8 41.85 31.66 -7.92
N MET A 9 40.77 32.19 -7.34
CA MET A 9 40.76 33.51 -6.67
C MET A 9 39.52 33.54 -5.76
N ILE A 10 39.75 33.44 -4.49
CA ILE A 10 40.03 34.42 -3.45
C ILE A 10 38.77 34.83 -2.69
N VAL A 11 38.79 34.33 -1.49
CA VAL A 11 38.25 34.77 -0.21
C VAL A 11 38.56 36.27 0.02
N ALA A 12 37.57 37.06 0.48
CA ALA A 12 37.69 37.80 1.74
C ALA A 12 36.60 38.89 1.87
N LEU A 13 36.04 38.96 3.06
CA LEU A 13 35.54 40.12 3.83
C LEU A 13 34.29 40.81 3.32
N PHE A 14 33.25 40.82 4.16
CA PHE A 14 33.07 41.88 5.17
C PHE A 14 32.06 41.50 6.25
N LEU A 15 32.53 41.45 7.48
CA LEU A 15 31.76 41.64 8.69
C LEU A 15 31.35 43.11 8.77
N ALA A 16 30.04 43.36 8.75
CA ALA A 16 29.51 44.62 9.24
C ALA A 16 28.27 44.32 10.09
N ALA A 17 28.44 44.38 11.35
CA ALA A 17 27.38 44.42 12.35
C ALA A 17 26.60 45.74 12.21
N CYS A 18 25.30 45.64 12.02
CA CYS A 18 24.37 46.72 12.32
C CYS A 18 23.33 46.21 13.30
N SER A 19 23.46 46.66 14.55
CA SER A 19 22.49 46.54 15.61
C SER A 19 21.25 47.37 15.26
N ALA A 20 20.08 46.74 15.29
CA ALA A 20 18.80 47.41 15.30
C ALA A 20 18.25 47.41 16.73
N PRO A 21 17.59 48.49 17.19
CA PRO A 21 17.20 48.65 18.59
C PRO A 21 15.90 47.90 18.93
N THR A 22 15.88 47.39 20.16
CA THR A 22 14.74 46.78 20.83
C THR A 22 13.61 47.79 21.02
N PRO A 23 12.34 47.47 20.78
CA PRO A 23 11.26 48.36 21.19
C PRO A 23 10.93 48.17 22.67
N GLU A 24 10.78 49.31 23.36
CA GLU A 24 10.39 49.53 24.74
C GLU A 24 8.91 49.14 24.96
N PRO A 25 8.51 48.61 26.13
CA PRO A 25 7.11 48.23 26.40
C PRO A 25 6.22 49.44 26.64
N ALA A 26 5.11 49.50 25.95
CA ALA A 26 4.08 50.54 26.11
C ALA A 26 3.30 50.34 27.42
N ALA A 27 3.08 51.43 28.13
CA ALA A 27 2.33 51.54 29.37
C ALA A 27 0.80 51.36 29.16
N PRO A 28 0.05 50.98 30.22
CA PRO A 28 -1.38 50.67 30.10
C PRO A 28 -2.24 51.91 29.94
N GLN A 29 -3.18 51.89 29.02
CA GLN A 29 -4.22 52.90 28.90
C GLN A 29 -5.42 52.58 29.79
N GLU A 30 -5.88 53.61 30.50
CA GLU A 30 -7.02 53.62 31.42
C GLU A 30 -8.35 53.32 30.72
N GLU A 31 -9.19 52.52 31.36
CA GLU A 31 -10.60 52.29 31.00
C GLU A 31 -11.44 53.55 31.17
N SER A 32 -12.07 54.00 30.10
CA SER A 32 -13.13 54.99 30.16
C SER A 32 -14.50 54.30 30.29
N LYS A 33 -15.14 54.42 31.46
CA LYS A 33 -16.53 54.03 31.70
C LYS A 33 -17.47 54.96 30.93
N ALA A 34 -18.20 54.44 29.97
CA ALA A 34 -19.37 55.09 29.41
C ALA A 34 -20.65 54.48 29.99
N ALA A 35 -21.52 55.34 30.49
CA ALA A 35 -22.77 55.04 31.18
C ALA A 35 -23.81 54.42 30.23
N VAL A 36 -24.44 53.33 30.68
CA VAL A 36 -25.60 52.70 30.05
C VAL A 36 -26.85 53.45 30.46
N THR A 37 -27.56 54.00 29.46
CA THR A 37 -28.92 54.54 29.66
C THR A 37 -29.91 53.46 29.19
N GLU A 38 -30.73 52.96 30.12
CA GLU A 38 -31.84 52.05 29.81
C GLU A 38 -32.95 52.81 29.05
N ALA A 39 -33.43 52.19 27.96
CA ALA A 39 -34.70 52.52 27.34
C ALA A 39 -35.61 51.26 27.32
N PRO A 40 -36.94 51.41 27.46
CA PRO A 40 -37.84 50.30 27.81
C PRO A 40 -38.06 49.32 26.64
N ALA A 41 -38.21 48.06 27.00
CA ALA A 41 -38.50 46.95 26.10
C ALA A 41 -39.93 47.04 25.55
N GLU A 42 -40.06 47.18 24.22
CA GLU A 42 -41.26 46.81 23.49
C GLU A 42 -41.22 45.31 23.16
N ALA A 43 -42.32 44.62 23.52
CA ALA A 43 -42.50 43.19 23.24
C ALA A 43 -42.69 42.95 21.73
N GLN A 44 -41.70 42.40 21.08
CA GLN A 44 -41.87 41.82 19.74
C GLN A 44 -42.60 40.48 19.82
N LYS A 45 -43.72 40.40 19.14
CA LYS A 45 -44.45 39.15 18.84
C LYS A 45 -43.55 38.27 17.99
N THR A 46 -43.22 37.10 18.51
CA THR A 46 -42.61 36.02 17.73
C THR A 46 -43.68 35.51 16.73
N GLU A 47 -43.48 35.80 15.46
CA GLU A 47 -44.23 35.11 14.39
C GLU A 47 -43.60 33.74 14.25
N GLU A 48 -44.44 32.68 14.22
CA GLU A 48 -44.00 31.33 13.88
C GLU A 48 -43.53 31.30 12.43
N PRO A 49 -42.38 30.61 12.14
CA PRO A 49 -41.89 30.53 10.78
C PRO A 49 -42.90 29.86 9.84
N THR A 50 -43.08 30.40 8.66
CA THR A 50 -43.98 29.85 7.64
C THR A 50 -43.49 28.49 7.15
N GLU A 51 -44.40 27.64 6.66
CA GLU A 51 -44.11 26.29 6.13
C GLU A 51 -43.03 26.31 5.02
N ALA A 52 -42.92 27.42 4.29
CA ALA A 52 -41.88 27.65 3.27
C ALA A 52 -40.46 27.88 3.88
N GLU A 53 -40.36 28.52 5.08
CA GLU A 53 -39.09 28.68 5.79
C GLU A 53 -38.66 27.36 6.45
N LYS A 54 -39.60 26.54 6.94
CA LYS A 54 -39.31 25.20 7.45
C LYS A 54 -38.89 24.23 6.35
N VAL A 55 -39.38 24.39 5.12
CA VAL A 55 -38.92 23.61 3.95
C VAL A 55 -37.57 24.08 3.44
N ALA A 56 -37.22 25.39 3.55
CA ALA A 56 -35.91 25.91 3.22
C ALA A 56 -34.84 25.52 4.26
N GLU A 57 -35.21 25.47 5.57
CA GLU A 57 -34.30 25.06 6.63
C GLU A 57 -34.04 23.53 6.65
N SER A 58 -34.92 22.73 6.02
CA SER A 58 -34.72 21.28 5.83
C SER A 58 -33.94 20.91 4.55
N ALA A 59 -33.63 21.90 3.69
CA ALA A 59 -32.99 21.67 2.39
C ALA A 59 -31.50 22.02 2.36
N GLU A 60 -30.91 22.52 3.45
CA GLU A 60 -29.51 22.99 3.44
C GLU A 60 -28.78 22.75 4.77
N ALA A 61 -28.87 21.54 5.32
CA ALA A 61 -27.74 21.03 6.07
C ALA A 61 -26.82 20.37 5.05
N ALA A 62 -26.02 21.16 4.31
CA ALA A 62 -24.93 20.65 3.52
C ALA A 62 -24.08 19.78 4.44
N SER A 63 -24.08 18.48 4.22
CA SER A 63 -23.30 17.55 5.03
C SER A 63 -21.84 18.01 4.95
N ARG A 64 -21.18 18.16 6.09
CA ARG A 64 -19.76 18.52 6.09
C ARG A 64 -18.97 17.50 5.26
N PRO A 65 -17.87 17.90 4.61
CA PRO A 65 -17.06 16.96 3.85
C PRO A 65 -16.48 15.87 4.77
N PHE A 66 -16.29 14.68 4.23
CA PHE A 66 -15.40 13.68 4.82
C PHE A 66 -13.96 14.11 4.58
N VAL A 67 -13.17 14.22 5.64
CA VAL A 67 -11.77 14.64 5.60
C VAL A 67 -10.86 13.47 5.97
N PHE A 68 -10.00 13.11 5.03
CA PHE A 68 -8.99 12.09 5.22
C PHE A 68 -7.58 12.72 5.15
N THR A 69 -6.85 12.72 6.26
CA THR A 69 -5.47 13.19 6.28
C THR A 69 -4.53 12.11 5.76
N VAL A 70 -3.77 12.44 4.72
CA VAL A 70 -2.84 11.54 4.05
C VAL A 70 -1.41 12.08 4.13
N ARG A 71 -0.43 11.21 4.38
CA ARG A 71 0.98 11.61 4.47
C ARG A 71 1.57 12.06 3.13
N GLN A 72 1.02 11.57 2.03
CA GLN A 72 1.48 11.87 0.68
C GLN A 72 0.29 12.02 -0.26
N GLU A 73 0.36 13.02 -1.13
CA GLU A 73 -0.62 13.18 -2.21
C GLU A 73 -0.43 12.15 -3.32
N PRO A 74 -1.44 11.89 -4.16
CA PRO A 74 -1.27 11.14 -5.40
C PRO A 74 -0.15 11.75 -6.28
N VAL A 75 0.66 10.92 -6.92
CA VAL A 75 1.65 11.40 -7.89
C VAL A 75 0.95 11.87 -9.17
N THR A 76 -0.08 11.14 -9.56
CA THR A 76 -0.86 11.38 -10.78
C THR A 76 -2.26 10.78 -10.60
N MET A 77 -3.22 11.34 -11.31
CA MET A 77 -4.54 10.74 -11.44
C MET A 77 -4.59 9.66 -12.54
N ASP A 78 -3.54 9.49 -13.36
CA ASP A 78 -3.46 8.41 -14.34
C ASP A 78 -3.13 7.06 -13.67
N PRO A 79 -4.09 6.13 -13.55
CA PRO A 79 -3.88 4.85 -12.87
C PRO A 79 -3.04 3.86 -13.67
N HIS A 80 -2.78 4.13 -14.97
CA HIS A 80 -1.93 3.29 -15.81
C HIS A 80 -0.45 3.67 -15.75
N VAL A 81 -0.13 4.78 -15.07
CA VAL A 81 1.25 5.28 -14.92
C VAL A 81 1.83 4.93 -13.57
N ASN A 82 1.02 4.96 -12.52
CA ASN A 82 1.46 4.78 -11.14
C ASN A 82 0.43 4.01 -10.32
N ASP A 83 0.91 3.01 -9.58
CA ASP A 83 0.13 2.13 -8.73
C ASP A 83 0.52 2.20 -7.24
N LEU A 84 1.23 3.25 -6.84
CA LEU A 84 1.58 3.46 -5.44
C LEU A 84 0.31 3.66 -4.60
N SER A 85 0.29 3.09 -3.39
CA SER A 85 -0.90 3.09 -2.53
C SER A 85 -1.47 4.49 -2.28
N TYR A 86 -0.61 5.49 -2.07
CA TYR A 86 -1.06 6.87 -1.88
C TYR A 86 -1.66 7.52 -3.15
N SER A 87 -1.29 7.08 -4.36
CA SER A 87 -1.99 7.50 -5.58
C SER A 87 -3.40 6.93 -5.65
N GLN A 88 -3.60 5.72 -5.14
CA GLN A 88 -4.91 5.09 -5.12
C GLN A 88 -5.93 5.81 -4.23
N TYR A 89 -5.50 6.59 -3.21
CA TYR A 89 -6.43 7.40 -2.42
C TYR A 89 -7.27 8.35 -3.29
N GLY A 90 -6.66 9.02 -4.28
CA GLY A 90 -7.38 9.87 -5.22
C GLY A 90 -8.00 9.11 -6.39
N GLN A 91 -7.27 8.15 -6.94
CA GLN A 91 -7.70 7.41 -8.13
C GLN A 91 -9.00 6.62 -7.89
N ARG A 92 -9.15 5.96 -6.73
CA ARG A 92 -10.35 5.16 -6.41
C ARG A 92 -11.59 6.00 -6.04
N LEU A 93 -11.46 7.31 -5.91
CA LEU A 93 -12.62 8.21 -5.89
C LEU A 93 -13.33 8.23 -7.26
N VAL A 94 -12.52 8.25 -8.34
CA VAL A 94 -12.99 8.55 -9.69
C VAL A 94 -13.06 7.33 -10.59
N TYR A 95 -12.22 6.33 -10.36
CA TYR A 95 -12.10 5.16 -11.24
C TYR A 95 -12.50 3.87 -10.56
N GLU A 96 -13.00 2.94 -11.35
CA GLU A 96 -13.34 1.58 -10.94
C GLU A 96 -12.67 0.56 -11.85
N ALA A 97 -12.47 -0.68 -11.32
CA ALA A 97 -11.97 -1.82 -12.07
C ALA A 97 -13.13 -2.73 -12.53
N LEU A 98 -12.81 -3.77 -13.32
CA LEU A 98 -13.81 -4.75 -13.74
C LEU A 98 -14.38 -5.53 -12.56
N ILE A 99 -13.54 -5.89 -11.61
CA ILE A 99 -13.87 -6.63 -10.40
C ILE A 99 -13.25 -5.93 -9.19
N GLU A 100 -13.76 -6.21 -8.01
CA GLU A 100 -13.29 -5.63 -6.77
C GLU A 100 -13.01 -6.68 -5.69
N TYR A 101 -12.28 -6.30 -4.66
CA TYR A 101 -12.20 -7.09 -3.45
C TYR A 101 -13.43 -6.82 -2.58
N THR A 102 -14.07 -7.90 -2.14
CA THR A 102 -15.16 -7.87 -1.15
C THR A 102 -14.66 -8.40 0.17
N VAL A 103 -15.17 -7.85 1.27
CA VAL A 103 -14.87 -8.34 2.62
C VAL A 103 -16.19 -8.85 3.23
N SER A 104 -16.20 -10.13 3.57
CA SER A 104 -17.35 -10.75 4.23
C SER A 104 -17.43 -10.34 5.71
N PRO A 105 -18.59 -10.51 6.39
CA PRO A 105 -18.73 -10.14 7.79
C PRO A 105 -17.77 -10.86 8.76
N ASP A 106 -17.24 -12.01 8.37
CA ASP A 106 -16.20 -12.75 9.11
C ASP A 106 -14.76 -12.31 8.74
N GLY A 107 -14.62 -11.21 7.98
CA GLY A 107 -13.33 -10.60 7.62
C GLY A 107 -12.58 -11.28 6.47
N LYS A 108 -13.18 -12.28 5.80
CA LYS A 108 -12.54 -12.94 4.67
C LYS A 108 -12.64 -12.09 3.42
N VAL A 109 -11.52 -11.98 2.72
CA VAL A 109 -11.47 -11.30 1.43
C VAL A 109 -11.81 -12.26 0.30
N GLY A 110 -12.59 -11.78 -0.65
CA GLY A 110 -12.94 -12.47 -1.88
C GLY A 110 -12.94 -11.53 -3.07
N LEU A 111 -13.20 -12.07 -4.25
CA LEU A 111 -13.41 -11.28 -5.47
C LEU A 111 -14.90 -11.14 -5.75
N GLY A 112 -15.33 -9.94 -6.11
CA GLY A 112 -16.72 -9.62 -6.42
C GLY A 112 -16.87 -8.79 -7.69
N PRO A 113 -18.11 -8.73 -8.22
CA PRO A 113 -18.43 -7.95 -9.40
C PRO A 113 -18.36 -6.43 -9.12
N ARG A 114 -17.78 -5.67 -10.08
CA ARG A 114 -17.83 -4.20 -10.08
C ARG A 114 -18.37 -3.71 -11.42
N LEU A 115 -17.53 -3.34 -12.38
CA LEU A 115 -17.93 -2.96 -13.74
C LEU A 115 -18.29 -4.19 -14.60
N ALA A 116 -17.77 -5.37 -14.29
CA ALA A 116 -18.25 -6.65 -14.79
C ALA A 116 -19.29 -7.23 -13.80
N GLU A 117 -20.42 -7.73 -14.32
CA GLU A 117 -21.46 -8.41 -13.53
C GLU A 117 -21.09 -9.87 -13.24
N SER A 118 -20.36 -10.50 -14.17
CA SER A 118 -19.90 -11.88 -14.09
C SER A 118 -18.71 -12.13 -15.02
N TRP A 119 -18.10 -13.28 -14.86
CA TRP A 119 -17.01 -13.72 -15.75
C TRP A 119 -16.99 -15.25 -15.86
N ASP A 120 -16.44 -15.73 -16.98
CA ASP A 120 -16.18 -17.13 -17.24
C ASP A 120 -14.67 -17.32 -17.40
N VAL A 121 -14.16 -18.47 -16.92
CA VAL A 121 -12.72 -18.83 -16.99
C VAL A 121 -12.62 -20.19 -17.65
N SER A 122 -11.73 -20.32 -18.65
CA SER A 122 -11.42 -21.62 -19.26
C SER A 122 -10.69 -22.55 -18.28
N ASP A 123 -10.85 -23.85 -18.46
CA ASP A 123 -10.27 -24.88 -17.58
C ASP A 123 -8.73 -24.79 -17.49
N ASP A 124 -8.08 -24.23 -18.50
CA ASP A 124 -6.64 -24.04 -18.55
C ASP A 124 -6.16 -22.69 -17.99
N ALA A 125 -7.04 -21.91 -17.37
CA ALA A 125 -6.77 -20.57 -16.85
C ALA A 125 -6.14 -19.60 -17.87
N LYS A 126 -6.51 -19.72 -19.15
CA LYS A 126 -5.94 -18.93 -20.25
C LYS A 126 -6.88 -17.94 -20.88
N THR A 127 -8.17 -18.26 -20.89
CA THR A 127 -9.20 -17.42 -21.49
C THR A 127 -10.19 -16.97 -20.42
N TYR A 128 -10.47 -15.67 -20.43
CA TYR A 128 -11.38 -15.01 -19.50
C TYR A 128 -12.39 -14.20 -20.29
N VAL A 129 -13.67 -14.39 -20.03
CA VAL A 129 -14.76 -13.62 -20.65
C VAL A 129 -15.47 -12.85 -19.56
N PHE A 130 -15.48 -11.52 -19.66
CA PHE A 130 -16.16 -10.63 -18.72
C PHE A 130 -17.46 -10.11 -19.34
N ASN A 131 -18.57 -10.28 -18.61
CA ASN A 131 -19.87 -9.72 -18.96
C ASN A 131 -20.04 -8.39 -18.23
N LEU A 132 -20.16 -7.30 -18.97
CA LEU A 132 -20.11 -5.93 -18.45
C LEU A 132 -21.51 -5.41 -18.09
N ARG A 133 -21.58 -4.49 -17.13
CA ARG A 133 -22.80 -3.73 -16.84
C ARG A 133 -23.19 -2.86 -18.03
N LYS A 134 -24.51 -2.70 -18.23
CA LYS A 134 -25.07 -1.97 -19.38
C LYS A 134 -25.52 -0.54 -19.05
N ASP A 135 -25.58 -0.21 -17.80
CA ASP A 135 -26.08 1.05 -17.24
C ASP A 135 -24.99 2.01 -16.77
N VAL A 136 -23.72 1.66 -17.01
CA VAL A 136 -22.56 2.45 -16.57
C VAL A 136 -22.17 3.48 -17.61
N LYS A 137 -21.90 4.71 -17.13
CA LYS A 137 -21.30 5.80 -17.92
C LYS A 137 -20.07 6.33 -17.20
N PHE A 138 -19.16 6.86 -17.99
CA PHE A 138 -18.10 7.74 -17.46
C PHE A 138 -18.69 9.09 -17.05
N SER A 139 -17.99 9.82 -16.18
CA SER A 139 -18.44 11.14 -15.70
C SER A 139 -18.52 12.23 -16.78
N ASP A 140 -17.97 11.98 -17.98
CA ASP A 140 -18.17 12.81 -19.17
C ASP A 140 -19.45 12.45 -19.97
N GLY A 141 -20.25 11.50 -19.48
CA GLY A 141 -21.49 11.03 -20.10
C GLY A 141 -21.29 9.97 -21.18
N THR A 142 -20.07 9.61 -21.55
CA THR A 142 -19.80 8.56 -22.53
C THR A 142 -20.07 7.17 -21.94
N PRO A 143 -20.53 6.18 -22.76
CA PRO A 143 -20.87 4.87 -22.25
C PRO A 143 -19.63 4.06 -21.89
N PHE A 144 -19.71 3.30 -20.80
CA PHE A 144 -18.76 2.22 -20.49
C PHE A 144 -19.21 0.96 -21.25
N ASN A 145 -18.33 0.37 -22.06
CA ASN A 145 -18.62 -0.79 -22.89
C ASN A 145 -17.35 -1.63 -23.15
N ALA A 146 -17.47 -2.71 -23.95
CA ALA A 146 -16.36 -3.61 -24.26
C ALA A 146 -15.19 -2.93 -25.02
N GLU A 147 -15.48 -1.95 -25.87
CA GLU A 147 -14.44 -1.16 -26.57
C GLU A 147 -13.66 -0.30 -25.57
N ALA A 148 -14.33 0.28 -24.56
CA ALA A 148 -13.65 1.04 -23.52
C ALA A 148 -12.73 0.15 -22.68
N VAL A 149 -13.15 -1.07 -22.33
CA VAL A 149 -12.29 -2.04 -21.62
C VAL A 149 -11.09 -2.42 -22.46
N LYS A 150 -11.31 -2.75 -23.74
CA LYS A 150 -10.23 -3.07 -24.68
C LYS A 150 -9.21 -1.94 -24.75
N TRP A 151 -9.64 -0.73 -24.99
CA TRP A 151 -8.77 0.44 -25.06
C TRP A 151 -7.94 0.63 -23.77
N ASN A 152 -8.57 0.51 -22.61
CA ASN A 152 -7.90 0.66 -21.32
C ASN A 152 -6.79 -0.40 -21.11
N LEU A 153 -7.07 -1.67 -21.40
CA LEU A 153 -6.07 -2.73 -21.27
C LEU A 153 -4.95 -2.59 -22.29
N GLU A 154 -5.27 -2.27 -23.54
CA GLU A 154 -4.26 -2.02 -24.59
C GLU A 154 -3.38 -0.81 -24.24
N ARG A 155 -3.96 0.28 -23.72
CA ARG A 155 -3.20 1.45 -23.23
C ARG A 155 -2.27 1.06 -22.09
N LEU A 156 -2.79 0.40 -21.06
CA LEU A 156 -2.01 -0.05 -19.91
C LEU A 156 -0.79 -0.87 -20.35
N LEU A 157 -1.00 -1.85 -21.25
CA LEU A 157 0.07 -2.71 -21.75
C LEU A 157 1.05 -1.99 -22.67
N ALA A 158 0.58 -1.02 -23.47
CA ALA A 158 1.41 -0.24 -24.37
C ALA A 158 2.36 0.71 -23.65
N LEU A 159 1.94 1.29 -22.53
CA LEU A 159 2.74 2.19 -21.71
C LEU A 159 3.97 1.51 -21.09
N LYS A 160 3.90 0.22 -20.78
CA LYS A 160 4.99 -0.57 -20.18
C LYS A 160 5.53 0.05 -18.86
N LEU A 161 4.67 0.73 -18.11
CA LEU A 161 4.97 1.34 -16.82
C LEU A 161 4.64 0.36 -15.67
N PRO A 162 5.01 0.65 -14.42
CA PRO A 162 4.88 -0.29 -13.31
C PRO A 162 3.53 -1.01 -13.18
N PRO A 163 2.35 -0.37 -13.38
CA PRO A 163 1.08 -1.09 -13.31
C PRO A 163 0.93 -2.22 -14.34
N SER A 164 1.51 -2.06 -15.54
CA SER A 164 1.44 -3.10 -16.58
C SER A 164 2.18 -4.38 -16.20
N ALA A 165 3.21 -4.30 -15.36
CA ALA A 165 3.97 -5.46 -14.91
C ALA A 165 3.18 -6.38 -13.95
N ARG A 166 2.03 -5.92 -13.46
CA ARG A 166 1.13 -6.72 -12.61
C ARG A 166 0.13 -7.55 -13.42
N ILE A 167 0.06 -7.33 -14.73
CA ILE A 167 -0.78 -8.06 -15.65
C ILE A 167 0.08 -9.07 -16.38
N PRO A 168 -0.32 -10.36 -16.44
CA PRO A 168 0.43 -11.35 -17.19
C PRO A 168 0.43 -11.01 -18.69
N PRO A 169 1.36 -11.57 -19.48
CA PRO A 169 1.39 -11.34 -20.92
C PRO A 169 0.07 -11.72 -21.59
N VAL A 170 -0.64 -10.72 -22.10
CA VAL A 170 -1.88 -10.87 -22.85
C VAL A 170 -1.56 -11.18 -24.31
N ASP A 171 -2.30 -12.11 -24.93
CA ASP A 171 -2.24 -12.42 -26.35
C ASP A 171 -3.23 -11.56 -27.13
N SER A 172 -4.50 -11.52 -26.68
CA SER A 172 -5.52 -10.66 -27.28
C SER A 172 -6.54 -10.14 -26.26
N VAL A 173 -7.13 -8.99 -26.59
CA VAL A 173 -8.34 -8.43 -25.96
C VAL A 173 -9.37 -8.26 -27.07
N ASP A 174 -10.37 -9.13 -27.10
CA ASP A 174 -11.37 -9.21 -28.16
C ASP A 174 -12.73 -8.71 -27.68
N VAL A 175 -13.33 -7.79 -28.42
CA VAL A 175 -14.73 -7.40 -28.22
C VAL A 175 -15.61 -8.50 -28.80
N VAL A 176 -16.39 -9.17 -27.96
CA VAL A 176 -17.33 -10.21 -28.37
C VAL A 176 -18.64 -9.58 -28.82
N ASP A 177 -19.15 -8.66 -28.01
CA ASP A 177 -20.26 -7.74 -28.28
C ASP A 177 -20.09 -6.46 -27.44
N ASP A 178 -21.04 -5.54 -27.50
CA ASP A 178 -20.96 -4.21 -26.83
C ASP A 178 -20.69 -4.33 -25.30
N TYR A 179 -21.07 -5.45 -24.68
CA TYR A 179 -20.97 -5.64 -23.22
C TYR A 179 -20.29 -6.97 -22.84
N SER A 180 -19.52 -7.54 -23.76
CA SER A 180 -18.78 -8.79 -23.51
C SER A 180 -17.38 -8.69 -24.09
N VAL A 181 -16.37 -8.82 -23.23
CA VAL A 181 -14.96 -8.75 -23.61
C VAL A 181 -14.26 -10.06 -23.25
N LYS A 182 -13.52 -10.60 -24.23
CA LYS A 182 -12.71 -11.81 -24.05
C LYS A 182 -11.23 -11.44 -23.99
N ILE A 183 -10.53 -11.89 -22.96
CA ILE A 183 -9.11 -11.69 -22.76
C ILE A 183 -8.43 -13.07 -22.85
N VAL A 184 -7.46 -13.19 -23.75
CA VAL A 184 -6.66 -14.41 -23.92
C VAL A 184 -5.24 -14.14 -23.45
N LEU A 185 -4.71 -14.98 -22.57
CA LEU A 185 -3.34 -14.90 -22.06
C LEU A 185 -2.40 -15.75 -22.92
N LYS A 186 -1.13 -15.36 -23.02
CA LYS A 186 -0.10 -16.15 -23.73
C LYS A 186 0.19 -17.48 -23.06
N SER A 187 0.06 -17.54 -21.74
CA SER A 187 0.20 -18.76 -20.93
C SER A 187 -0.84 -18.77 -19.81
N PRO A 188 -1.16 -19.94 -19.24
CA PRO A 188 -2.04 -20.02 -18.08
C PRO A 188 -1.57 -19.12 -16.95
N PHE A 189 -2.52 -18.43 -16.29
CA PHE A 189 -2.24 -17.59 -15.13
C PHE A 189 -3.47 -17.49 -14.22
N ALA A 190 -3.65 -18.45 -13.35
CA ALA A 190 -4.81 -18.52 -12.44
C ALA A 190 -5.03 -17.26 -11.57
N PRO A 191 -3.97 -16.51 -11.13
CA PRO A 191 -4.17 -15.26 -10.40
C PRO A 191 -4.77 -14.11 -11.21
N PHE A 192 -5.06 -14.28 -12.52
CA PHE A 192 -5.50 -13.20 -13.41
C PHE A 192 -6.73 -12.43 -12.91
N LEU A 193 -7.72 -13.12 -12.33
CA LEU A 193 -8.89 -12.43 -11.76
C LEU A 193 -8.48 -11.47 -10.63
N ALA A 194 -7.59 -11.89 -9.75
CA ALA A 194 -7.07 -10.98 -8.71
C ALA A 194 -6.31 -9.79 -9.30
N SER A 195 -5.58 -10.00 -10.41
CA SER A 195 -4.91 -8.91 -11.13
C SER A 195 -5.88 -7.91 -11.75
N MET A 196 -7.10 -8.33 -12.10
CA MET A 196 -8.13 -7.44 -12.71
C MET A 196 -8.81 -6.49 -11.73
N THR A 197 -8.45 -6.51 -10.45
CA THR A 197 -8.81 -5.47 -9.47
C THR A 197 -7.95 -4.20 -9.61
N LEU A 198 -6.84 -4.27 -10.35
CA LEU A 198 -5.84 -3.20 -10.46
C LEU A 198 -6.07 -2.26 -11.64
N PRO A 199 -6.43 -2.72 -12.87
CA PRO A 199 -6.67 -1.83 -13.99
C PRO A 199 -7.94 -1.01 -13.78
N LEU A 200 -7.77 0.26 -13.42
CA LEU A 200 -8.87 1.19 -13.26
C LEU A 200 -9.23 1.79 -14.62
N MET A 201 -10.54 1.91 -14.91
CA MET A 201 -11.06 2.27 -16.23
C MET A 201 -11.17 3.78 -16.39
N ILE A 202 -10.42 4.33 -17.35
CA ILE A 202 -10.40 5.74 -17.77
C ILE A 202 -11.37 5.91 -18.94
N SER A 203 -12.04 7.07 -19.08
CA SER A 203 -12.77 7.41 -20.30
C SER A 203 -11.82 7.49 -21.51
N PRO A 204 -11.98 6.60 -22.52
CA PRO A 204 -11.18 6.70 -23.75
C PRO A 204 -11.39 8.01 -24.46
N THR A 205 -12.63 8.52 -24.46
CA THR A 205 -12.99 9.79 -25.11
C THR A 205 -12.24 10.97 -24.47
N ALA A 206 -12.21 11.05 -23.13
CA ALA A 206 -11.49 12.09 -22.44
C ALA A 206 -9.99 12.02 -22.71
N ALA A 207 -9.37 10.83 -22.57
CA ALA A 207 -7.94 10.65 -22.79
C ALA A 207 -7.53 10.99 -24.23
N GLN A 208 -8.27 10.50 -25.23
CA GLN A 208 -7.99 10.74 -26.66
C GLN A 208 -8.20 12.20 -27.08
N SER A 209 -9.20 12.88 -26.51
CA SER A 209 -9.44 14.31 -26.83
C SER A 209 -8.36 15.25 -26.29
N HIS A 210 -7.56 14.79 -25.33
CA HIS A 210 -6.45 15.52 -24.73
C HIS A 210 -5.08 14.89 -24.99
N GLU A 211 -5.01 13.98 -25.98
CA GLU A 211 -3.75 13.37 -26.38
C GLU A 211 -2.84 14.40 -27.05
N GLU A 212 -1.59 14.47 -26.60
CA GLU A 212 -0.55 15.32 -27.16
C GLU A 212 0.63 14.45 -27.65
N GLU A 213 1.04 14.60 -28.91
CA GLU A 213 2.24 13.95 -29.46
C GLU A 213 2.31 12.40 -29.29
N GLY A 214 1.16 11.73 -29.20
CA GLY A 214 1.10 10.28 -29.03
C GLY A 214 1.27 9.79 -27.58
N ASP A 215 1.07 10.67 -26.59
CA ASP A 215 1.21 10.34 -25.17
C ASP A 215 0.03 9.56 -24.58
N MET A 216 -0.97 9.23 -25.40
CA MET A 216 -2.19 8.54 -24.96
C MET A 216 -2.93 9.28 -23.82
N GLY A 217 -2.83 10.61 -23.77
CA GLY A 217 -3.44 11.48 -22.77
C GLY A 217 -2.75 11.50 -21.41
N GLN A 218 -1.52 10.95 -21.26
CA GLN A 218 -0.82 10.87 -19.97
C GLN A 218 -0.61 12.25 -19.32
N LYS A 219 -0.20 13.24 -20.12
CA LYS A 219 0.09 14.58 -19.60
C LYS A 219 -1.16 15.22 -18.98
N TRP A 220 -2.29 15.12 -19.67
CA TRP A 220 -3.55 15.64 -19.18
C TRP A 220 -4.06 14.88 -17.96
N LEU A 221 -4.02 13.54 -17.99
CA LEU A 221 -4.44 12.66 -16.89
C LEU A 221 -3.56 12.78 -15.64
N THR A 222 -2.42 13.48 -15.72
CA THR A 222 -1.60 13.73 -14.52
C THR A 222 -2.40 14.49 -13.47
N ASP A 223 -3.19 15.49 -13.87
CA ASP A 223 -3.94 16.38 -12.98
C ASP A 223 -5.46 16.32 -13.20
N ASN A 224 -5.93 15.53 -14.15
CA ASN A 224 -7.34 15.40 -14.50
C ASN A 224 -7.79 13.94 -14.44
N ALA A 225 -9.09 13.73 -14.21
CA ALA A 225 -9.64 12.41 -14.09
C ALA A 225 -11.08 12.34 -14.60
N VAL A 226 -11.37 11.33 -15.44
CA VAL A 226 -12.71 11.01 -15.94
C VAL A 226 -12.87 9.50 -15.89
N GLY A 227 -13.69 9.00 -14.96
CA GLY A 227 -13.91 7.59 -14.70
C GLY A 227 -15.39 7.27 -14.48
N THR A 228 -15.65 6.07 -14.01
CA THR A 228 -16.99 5.55 -13.72
C THR A 228 -17.35 5.65 -12.24
N GLY A 229 -16.44 6.11 -11.40
CA GLY A 229 -16.51 6.06 -9.95
C GLY A 229 -17.54 6.98 -9.31
N PRO A 230 -17.72 6.81 -8.00
CA PRO A 230 -18.76 7.52 -7.24
C PRO A 230 -18.49 9.02 -7.09
N TYR A 231 -17.25 9.47 -7.25
CA TYR A 231 -16.90 10.89 -7.13
C TYR A 231 -16.21 11.38 -8.41
N MET A 232 -16.26 12.69 -8.61
CA MET A 232 -15.56 13.43 -9.65
C MET A 232 -14.52 14.34 -9.02
N LEU A 233 -13.35 14.45 -9.61
CA LEU A 233 -12.32 15.40 -9.18
C LEU A 233 -12.85 16.83 -9.33
N GLU A 234 -12.96 17.57 -8.23
CA GLU A 234 -13.37 18.97 -8.20
C GLU A 234 -12.16 19.89 -8.30
N SER A 235 -11.15 19.65 -7.46
CA SER A 235 -9.93 20.45 -7.44
C SER A 235 -8.77 19.66 -6.84
N TRP A 236 -7.55 20.06 -7.21
CA TRP A 236 -6.34 19.54 -6.62
C TRP A 236 -5.30 20.65 -6.47
N VAL A 237 -5.07 21.05 -5.22
CA VAL A 237 -4.02 21.99 -4.85
C VAL A 237 -2.81 21.19 -4.38
N ARG A 238 -1.82 21.05 -5.26
CA ARG A 238 -0.63 20.23 -5.00
C ARG A 238 0.04 20.59 -3.68
N GLY A 239 0.39 19.54 -2.90
CA GLY A 239 0.99 19.66 -1.58
C GLY A 239 0.05 20.11 -0.47
N GLN A 240 -1.24 20.32 -0.77
CA GLN A 240 -2.24 20.76 0.21
C GLN A 240 -3.42 19.81 0.29
N GLU A 241 -4.28 19.78 -0.74
CA GLU A 241 -5.48 18.93 -0.73
C GLU A 241 -5.96 18.56 -2.13
N LEU A 242 -6.63 17.43 -2.21
CA LEU A 242 -7.43 17.00 -3.34
C LEU A 242 -8.89 16.92 -2.89
N THR A 243 -9.79 17.56 -3.62
CA THR A 243 -11.23 17.57 -3.35
C THR A 243 -11.97 16.84 -4.45
N ALA A 244 -12.92 15.99 -4.06
CA ALA A 244 -13.81 15.30 -4.98
C ALA A 244 -15.27 15.43 -4.51
N THR A 245 -16.18 15.61 -5.47
CA THR A 245 -17.62 15.73 -5.24
C THR A 245 -18.36 14.56 -5.82
N ARG A 246 -19.54 14.28 -5.30
CA ARG A 246 -20.44 13.21 -5.75
C ARG A 246 -20.66 13.26 -7.26
N ASN A 247 -20.52 12.12 -7.94
CA ASN A 247 -20.96 11.95 -9.32
C ASN A 247 -22.48 11.75 -9.33
N PRO A 248 -23.27 12.73 -9.81
CA PRO A 248 -24.73 12.64 -9.73
C PRO A 248 -25.30 11.47 -10.55
N ASP A 249 -24.59 11.05 -11.60
CA ASP A 249 -25.00 9.98 -12.52
C ASP A 249 -24.33 8.63 -12.18
N TYR A 250 -23.86 8.45 -10.94
CA TYR A 250 -23.20 7.21 -10.55
C TYR A 250 -24.18 6.02 -10.65
N TRP A 251 -23.76 4.98 -11.31
CA TRP A 251 -24.59 3.83 -11.69
C TRP A 251 -25.23 3.06 -10.53
N ARG A 252 -24.65 3.13 -9.31
CA ARG A 252 -25.24 2.52 -8.12
C ARG A 252 -26.32 3.38 -7.45
N GLY A 253 -26.50 4.62 -7.93
CA GLY A 253 -27.41 5.59 -7.30
C GLY A 253 -26.86 6.14 -5.98
N TRP A 254 -27.68 6.92 -5.28
CA TRP A 254 -27.32 7.59 -4.03
C TRP A 254 -28.38 7.41 -2.93
N GLU A 255 -29.05 6.25 -2.94
CA GLU A 255 -29.98 5.92 -1.88
C GLU A 255 -29.23 5.55 -0.60
N GLY A 256 -29.70 6.09 0.55
CA GLY A 256 -29.06 5.84 1.85
C GLY A 256 -28.09 6.95 2.27
N ASN A 257 -27.21 6.59 3.21
CA ASN A 257 -26.27 7.53 3.79
C ASN A 257 -24.94 7.47 3.02
N HIS A 258 -24.49 8.62 2.54
CA HIS A 258 -23.23 8.79 1.83
C HIS A 258 -22.67 10.18 2.13
N VAL A 259 -21.39 10.39 1.90
CA VAL A 259 -20.78 11.74 1.95
C VAL A 259 -20.95 12.44 0.60
N ASP A 260 -21.15 13.76 0.60
CA ASP A 260 -21.32 14.55 -0.63
C ASP A 260 -19.97 14.99 -1.21
N LYS A 261 -19.00 15.15 -0.36
CA LYS A 261 -17.67 15.68 -0.68
C LYS A 261 -16.59 14.95 0.11
N VAL A 262 -15.50 14.62 -0.56
CA VAL A 262 -14.29 14.01 0.03
C VAL A 262 -13.14 14.98 -0.12
N VAL A 263 -12.39 15.20 0.96
CA VAL A 263 -11.16 15.99 0.99
C VAL A 263 -10.01 15.08 1.43
N LEU A 264 -9.03 14.89 0.57
CA LEU A 264 -7.74 14.29 0.92
C LEU A 264 -6.80 15.41 1.31
N GLN A 265 -6.58 15.61 2.59
CA GLN A 265 -5.70 16.67 3.12
C GLN A 265 -4.28 16.15 3.31
N VAL A 266 -3.28 16.78 2.70
CA VAL A 266 -1.89 16.35 2.79
C VAL A 266 -1.26 16.83 4.09
N VAL A 267 -0.97 15.90 5.00
CA VAL A 267 -0.34 16.17 6.30
C VAL A 267 0.78 15.15 6.51
N GLN A 268 2.02 15.57 6.30
CA GLN A 268 3.17 14.65 6.31
C GLN A 268 3.53 14.16 7.72
N GLU A 269 3.40 15.03 8.72
CA GLU A 269 3.85 14.77 10.08
C GLU A 269 2.81 13.98 10.90
N PRO A 270 3.18 12.80 11.46
CA PRO A 270 2.25 11.95 12.23
C PRO A 270 1.61 12.66 13.42
N THR A 271 2.39 13.44 14.14
CA THR A 271 1.89 14.20 15.31
C THR A 271 0.83 15.22 14.91
N THR A 272 0.99 15.86 13.73
CA THR A 272 -0.02 16.81 13.22
C THR A 272 -1.29 16.07 12.80
N GLN A 273 -1.19 14.92 12.12
CA GLN A 273 -2.36 14.09 11.81
C GLN A 273 -3.12 13.68 13.07
N ARG A 274 -2.40 13.26 14.12
CA ARG A 274 -2.99 12.94 15.41
C ARG A 274 -3.79 14.11 15.98
N LEU A 275 -3.21 15.31 16.04
CA LEU A 275 -3.87 16.50 16.61
C LEU A 275 -5.12 16.91 15.82
N ILE A 276 -5.07 16.85 14.50
CA ILE A 276 -6.21 17.13 13.60
C ILE A 276 -7.35 16.12 13.84
N LEU A 277 -7.02 14.84 13.99
CA LEU A 277 -8.00 13.79 14.28
C LEU A 277 -8.63 13.97 15.67
N GLU A 278 -7.82 14.24 16.71
CA GLU A 278 -8.30 14.52 18.07
C GLU A 278 -9.20 15.76 18.14
N ALA A 279 -8.88 16.81 17.35
CA ALA A 279 -9.70 18.01 17.24
C ALA A 279 -11.02 17.80 16.48
N GLY A 280 -11.18 16.68 15.75
CA GLY A 280 -12.34 16.40 14.91
C GLY A 280 -12.34 17.17 13.59
N GLU A 281 -11.20 17.69 13.17
CA GLU A 281 -11.00 18.38 11.89
C GLU A 281 -10.76 17.39 10.74
N ALA A 282 -10.39 16.13 11.03
CA ALA A 282 -10.37 15.01 10.11
C ALA A 282 -11.17 13.83 10.66
N ASP A 283 -11.62 12.95 9.76
CA ASP A 283 -12.42 11.76 10.08
C ASP A 283 -11.62 10.47 10.01
N LEU A 284 -10.53 10.47 9.22
CA LEU A 284 -9.63 9.34 9.03
C LEU A 284 -8.19 9.87 8.91
N ALA A 285 -7.23 9.11 9.42
CA ALA A 285 -5.80 9.42 9.29
C ALA A 285 -5.00 8.17 8.88
N ASP A 286 -4.05 8.33 7.92
CA ASP A 286 -3.27 7.21 7.38
C ASP A 286 -1.89 7.02 8.05
N ASN A 287 -1.45 7.97 8.88
CA ASN A 287 -0.09 8.01 9.38
C ASN A 287 -0.02 8.48 10.83
N ILE A 288 -0.36 7.59 11.76
CA ILE A 288 -0.18 7.82 13.20
C ILE A 288 1.04 7.03 13.68
N ALA A 289 1.87 7.66 14.50
CA ALA A 289 3.03 6.99 15.09
C ALA A 289 2.58 5.85 16.03
N PHE A 290 3.28 4.72 16.00
CA PHE A 290 2.94 3.56 16.83
C PHE A 290 2.91 3.88 18.32
N ASP A 291 3.81 4.73 18.79
CA ASP A 291 3.90 5.17 20.18
C ASP A 291 2.68 6.00 20.64
N ASP A 292 1.97 6.60 19.69
CA ASP A 292 0.80 7.43 19.96
C ASP A 292 -0.53 6.65 19.98
N LEU A 293 -0.58 5.44 19.42
CA LEU A 293 -1.83 4.69 19.23
C LEU A 293 -2.54 4.38 20.55
N ASP A 294 -1.79 4.01 21.60
CA ASP A 294 -2.40 3.69 22.91
C ASP A 294 -3.03 4.94 23.57
N ALA A 295 -2.36 6.08 23.47
CA ALA A 295 -2.90 7.35 23.97
C ALA A 295 -4.10 7.80 23.12
N LEU A 296 -4.01 7.66 21.81
CA LEU A 296 -5.07 8.03 20.87
C LEU A 296 -6.33 7.17 21.06
N SER A 297 -6.18 5.88 21.37
CA SER A 297 -7.32 4.99 21.64
C SER A 297 -8.14 5.37 22.87
N GLN A 298 -7.59 6.23 23.76
CA GLN A 298 -8.29 6.78 24.93
C GLN A 298 -8.87 8.17 24.68
N ALA A 299 -8.61 8.76 23.50
CA ALA A 299 -9.11 10.09 23.17
C ALA A 299 -10.62 10.04 22.87
N PRO A 300 -11.43 10.99 23.41
CA PRO A 300 -12.87 11.00 23.18
C PRO A 300 -13.22 11.13 21.70
N GLY A 301 -14.12 10.28 21.21
CA GLY A 301 -14.61 10.30 19.83
C GLY A 301 -13.58 9.81 18.81
N VAL A 302 -12.50 9.14 19.22
CA VAL A 302 -11.52 8.51 18.35
C VAL A 302 -11.62 6.99 18.47
N VAL A 303 -11.46 6.31 17.34
CA VAL A 303 -11.44 4.86 17.20
C VAL A 303 -10.09 4.44 16.66
N VAL A 304 -9.44 3.49 17.32
CA VAL A 304 -8.19 2.86 16.87
C VAL A 304 -8.44 1.36 16.78
N GLU A 305 -8.51 0.85 15.56
CA GLU A 305 -8.81 -0.56 15.30
C GLU A 305 -7.64 -1.23 14.58
N PRO A 306 -7.20 -2.42 15.04
CA PRO A 306 -6.21 -3.20 14.31
C PRO A 306 -6.85 -3.83 13.05
N GLY A 307 -6.17 -3.70 11.93
CA GLY A 307 -6.47 -4.41 10.69
C GLY A 307 -5.36 -5.40 10.35
N ILE A 308 -5.71 -6.53 9.75
CA ILE A 308 -4.70 -7.46 9.23
C ILE A 308 -3.95 -6.76 8.09
N SER A 309 -2.64 -6.60 8.23
CA SER A 309 -1.76 -6.21 7.12
C SER A 309 -1.19 -7.46 6.47
N LEU A 310 -0.98 -7.43 5.17
CA LEU A 310 -0.25 -8.48 4.45
C LEU A 310 1.25 -8.14 4.30
N GLU A 311 1.71 -7.20 5.09
CA GLU A 311 3.09 -6.77 5.13
C GLU A 311 3.95 -7.70 5.97
N MET A 312 4.93 -8.32 5.32
CA MET A 312 5.89 -9.22 5.94
C MET A 312 7.27 -8.60 5.99
N LEU A 313 7.92 -8.69 7.14
CA LEU A 313 9.31 -8.30 7.35
C LEU A 313 10.18 -9.55 7.31
N ASN A 314 11.07 -9.59 6.31
CA ASN A 314 11.88 -10.76 6.01
C ASN A 314 13.37 -10.41 6.03
N MET A 315 14.19 -11.31 6.59
CA MET A 315 15.65 -11.24 6.46
C MET A 315 16.09 -12.43 5.62
N CYS A 316 16.38 -12.19 4.34
CA CYS A 316 16.69 -13.24 3.38
C CYS A 316 18.19 -13.51 3.33
N MET A 317 18.53 -14.79 3.26
CA MET A 317 19.88 -15.31 3.37
C MET A 317 20.36 -15.88 2.04
N LYS A 318 21.58 -15.56 1.66
CA LYS A 318 22.21 -16.03 0.40
C LYS A 318 22.43 -17.55 0.46
N THR A 319 21.80 -18.29 -0.44
CA THR A 319 21.82 -19.75 -0.46
C THR A 319 22.96 -20.33 -1.31
N VAL A 320 23.86 -19.49 -1.79
CA VAL A 320 24.99 -19.87 -2.66
C VAL A 320 26.27 -19.18 -2.20
N GLU A 321 27.41 -19.79 -2.48
CA GLU A 321 28.76 -19.17 -2.38
C GLU A 321 29.11 -18.56 -1.02
N SER A 322 28.53 -19.06 0.07
CA SER A 322 28.83 -18.63 1.44
C SER A 322 28.57 -19.78 2.43
N PRO A 323 28.97 -19.70 3.69
CA PRO A 323 28.57 -20.66 4.71
C PRO A 323 27.04 -20.80 4.83
N LEU A 324 26.28 -19.75 4.49
CA LEU A 324 24.81 -19.78 4.43
C LEU A 324 24.26 -20.65 3.27
N ALA A 325 25.11 -21.18 2.37
CA ALA A 325 24.68 -22.15 1.36
C ALA A 325 24.20 -23.47 1.98
N ASP A 326 24.74 -23.83 3.15
CA ASP A 326 24.22 -24.97 3.91
C ASP A 326 22.92 -24.59 4.66
N LYS A 327 21.82 -25.30 4.37
CA LYS A 327 20.54 -24.99 5.01
C LYS A 327 20.57 -25.11 6.53
N ARG A 328 21.44 -25.98 7.11
CA ARG A 328 21.56 -26.13 8.55
C ARG A 328 22.09 -24.84 9.20
N VAL A 329 22.97 -24.11 8.51
CA VAL A 329 23.44 -22.78 8.95
C VAL A 329 22.29 -21.77 8.89
N ARG A 330 21.48 -21.75 7.83
CA ARG A 330 20.32 -20.86 7.72
C ARG A 330 19.24 -21.18 8.77
N GLN A 331 18.99 -22.46 9.00
CA GLN A 331 18.09 -22.90 10.09
C GLN A 331 18.64 -22.49 11.46
N ALA A 332 19.96 -22.62 11.68
CA ALA A 332 20.60 -22.18 12.92
C ALA A 332 20.40 -20.67 13.15
N VAL A 333 20.59 -19.86 12.12
CA VAL A 333 20.37 -18.41 12.17
C VAL A 333 18.89 -18.11 12.47
N SER A 334 17.95 -18.85 11.87
CA SER A 334 16.51 -18.70 12.12
C SER A 334 16.12 -19.08 13.55
N TYR A 335 16.73 -20.14 14.14
CA TYR A 335 16.52 -20.49 15.55
C TYR A 335 17.25 -19.56 16.54
N ALA A 336 18.30 -18.87 16.11
CA ALA A 336 19.01 -17.93 16.98
C ALA A 336 18.31 -16.57 17.07
N PHE A 337 17.51 -16.18 16.07
CA PHE A 337 16.88 -14.86 16.05
C PHE A 337 15.89 -14.65 17.20
N ASP A 338 15.96 -13.48 17.82
CA ASP A 338 15.12 -13.11 18.96
C ASP A 338 13.85 -12.39 18.48
N TYR A 339 12.85 -13.19 18.09
CA TYR A 339 11.54 -12.73 17.62
C TYR A 339 10.82 -11.89 18.67
N ASP A 340 10.89 -12.29 19.95
CA ASP A 340 10.21 -11.56 21.04
C ASP A 340 10.78 -10.16 21.24
N SER A 341 12.11 -10.04 21.28
CA SER A 341 12.77 -8.73 21.38
C SER A 341 12.44 -7.84 20.20
N PHE A 342 12.31 -8.41 18.99
CA PHE A 342 11.94 -7.64 17.82
C PHE A 342 10.47 -7.23 17.85
N ILE A 343 9.54 -8.18 18.00
CA ILE A 343 8.09 -7.93 17.94
C ILE A 343 7.63 -7.09 19.13
N ASN A 344 8.01 -7.49 20.36
CA ASN A 344 7.53 -6.81 21.55
C ASN A 344 8.38 -5.59 21.92
N GLY A 345 9.70 -5.65 21.70
CA GLY A 345 10.62 -4.58 22.09
C GLY A 345 10.75 -3.47 21.04
N VAL A 346 10.88 -3.82 19.75
CA VAL A 346 11.06 -2.83 18.67
C VAL A 346 9.73 -2.41 18.06
N LEU A 347 8.84 -3.37 17.78
CA LEU A 347 7.56 -3.11 17.13
C LEU A 347 6.41 -2.87 18.13
N ASN A 348 6.71 -2.73 19.43
CA ASN A 348 5.73 -2.43 20.50
C ASN A 348 4.51 -3.37 20.48
N SER A 349 4.72 -4.67 20.20
CA SER A 349 3.66 -5.68 20.02
C SER A 349 2.66 -5.34 18.91
N ARG A 350 3.06 -4.51 17.93
CA ARG A 350 2.22 -4.10 16.78
C ARG A 350 2.42 -5.01 15.55
N ALA A 351 2.93 -6.19 15.76
CA ALA A 351 3.16 -7.22 14.77
C ALA A 351 2.94 -8.60 15.39
N GLN A 352 2.84 -9.61 14.55
CA GLN A 352 2.77 -11.00 14.98
C GLN A 352 3.84 -11.82 14.25
N GLN A 353 4.27 -12.92 14.86
CA GLN A 353 5.22 -13.82 14.21
C GLN A 353 4.51 -14.65 13.15
N PRO A 354 4.94 -14.64 11.87
CA PRO A 354 4.36 -15.49 10.83
C PRO A 354 4.70 -16.97 11.04
N LEU A 355 3.85 -17.86 10.52
CA LEU A 355 4.15 -19.30 10.54
C LEU A 355 5.24 -19.68 9.52
N GLY A 356 5.32 -18.92 8.42
CA GLY A 356 6.24 -19.16 7.32
C GLY A 356 6.18 -18.03 6.27
N PRO A 357 6.39 -18.34 4.98
CA PRO A 357 6.50 -17.34 3.92
C PRO A 357 5.17 -16.71 3.50
N VAL A 358 4.03 -17.28 3.91
CA VAL A 358 2.69 -16.78 3.57
C VAL A 358 2.09 -16.08 4.78
N PRO A 359 1.58 -14.83 4.64
CA PRO A 359 1.05 -14.06 5.75
C PRO A 359 -0.29 -14.61 6.26
N PHE A 360 -0.61 -14.35 7.53
CA PHE A 360 -1.98 -14.46 8.04
C PHE A 360 -2.92 -13.60 7.19
N GLY A 361 -4.13 -14.08 6.97
CA GLY A 361 -5.10 -13.43 6.09
C GLY A 361 -5.04 -13.88 4.63
N SER A 362 -3.98 -14.58 4.23
CA SER A 362 -3.94 -15.24 2.91
C SER A 362 -4.74 -16.54 2.92
N TRP A 363 -5.52 -16.78 1.87
CA TRP A 363 -6.27 -18.03 1.69
C TRP A 363 -5.37 -19.27 1.57
N ALA A 364 -4.10 -19.07 1.19
CA ALA A 364 -3.13 -20.13 0.98
C ALA A 364 -2.24 -20.44 2.20
N LEU A 365 -2.42 -19.76 3.32
CA LEU A 365 -1.61 -20.02 4.51
C LEU A 365 -1.79 -21.46 4.99
N ASP A 366 -0.68 -22.19 5.14
CA ASP A 366 -0.66 -23.48 5.84
C ASP A 366 -0.76 -23.26 7.35
N GLN A 367 -1.94 -23.58 7.91
CA GLN A 367 -2.24 -23.41 9.34
C GLN A 367 -1.49 -24.41 10.24
N ASP A 368 -1.00 -25.50 9.69
CA ASP A 368 -0.29 -26.55 10.43
C ASP A 368 1.21 -26.28 10.53
N LEU A 369 1.71 -25.32 9.75
CA LEU A 369 3.11 -24.93 9.75
C LEU A 369 3.49 -24.30 11.10
N GLN A 370 4.60 -24.76 11.69
CA GLN A 370 5.09 -24.21 12.96
C GLN A 370 6.15 -23.13 12.70
N PRO A 371 6.08 -21.96 13.34
CA PRO A 371 7.11 -20.92 13.17
C PRO A 371 8.46 -21.37 13.72
N TYR A 372 9.53 -20.72 13.30
CA TYR A 372 10.79 -20.80 14.02
C TYR A 372 10.66 -20.07 15.36
N THR A 373 11.04 -20.72 16.45
CA THR A 373 11.11 -20.08 17.77
C THR A 373 12.56 -20.02 18.21
N ARG A 374 12.92 -19.02 19.00
CA ARG A 374 14.29 -18.91 19.49
C ARG A 374 14.69 -20.14 20.30
N ASP A 375 15.72 -20.85 19.83
CA ASP A 375 16.33 -22.02 20.47
C ASP A 375 17.84 -22.02 20.18
N LEU A 376 18.59 -21.40 21.06
CA LEU A 376 20.04 -21.22 20.88
C LEU A 376 20.81 -22.54 20.94
N GLU A 377 20.35 -23.51 21.75
CA GLU A 377 21.00 -24.83 21.87
C GLU A 377 20.85 -25.61 20.56
N LYS A 378 19.64 -25.60 19.98
CA LYS A 378 19.37 -26.20 18.67
C LYS A 378 20.16 -25.48 17.56
N ALA A 379 20.22 -24.15 17.60
CA ALA A 379 21.00 -23.36 16.67
C ALA A 379 22.49 -23.76 16.69
N LYS A 380 23.09 -23.86 17.86
CA LYS A 380 24.49 -24.29 18.01
C LYS A 380 24.72 -25.75 17.57
N ALA A 381 23.77 -26.64 17.84
CA ALA A 381 23.84 -28.01 17.36
C ALA A 381 23.85 -28.08 15.82
N LEU A 382 22.97 -27.33 15.14
CA LEU A 382 22.93 -27.23 13.68
C LEU A 382 24.21 -26.63 13.11
N MET A 383 24.80 -25.60 13.76
CA MET A 383 26.09 -25.04 13.39
C MET A 383 27.21 -26.07 13.46
N ALA A 384 27.25 -26.86 14.54
CA ALA A 384 28.24 -27.94 14.70
C ALA A 384 28.08 -29.05 13.65
N GLU A 385 26.84 -29.47 13.36
CA GLU A 385 26.52 -30.44 12.29
C GLU A 385 26.93 -29.92 10.90
N ALA A 386 26.82 -28.61 10.67
CA ALA A 386 27.25 -27.96 9.44
C ALA A 386 28.78 -27.78 9.34
N GLY A 387 29.53 -28.08 10.41
CA GLY A 387 30.98 -27.94 10.46
C GLY A 387 31.50 -26.61 10.98
N TYR A 388 30.65 -25.80 11.61
CA TYR A 388 30.94 -24.48 12.16
C TYR A 388 30.63 -24.40 13.66
N PRO A 389 31.19 -25.29 14.54
CA PRO A 389 30.81 -25.33 15.97
C PRO A 389 31.06 -24.02 16.71
N ASP A 390 32.06 -23.24 16.28
CA ASP A 390 32.44 -21.95 16.84
C ASP A 390 32.15 -20.77 15.88
N GLY A 391 31.35 -20.99 14.86
CA GLY A 391 31.10 -19.99 13.80
C GLY A 391 32.35 -19.75 12.95
N GLY A 392 33.08 -18.68 13.23
CA GLY A 392 34.39 -18.37 12.64
C GLY A 392 34.36 -17.81 11.22
N PHE A 393 33.23 -17.32 10.76
CA PHE A 393 33.08 -16.64 9.48
C PHE A 393 32.36 -15.30 9.64
N LYS A 394 32.38 -14.52 8.55
CA LYS A 394 31.82 -13.16 8.52
C LYS A 394 30.68 -13.09 7.51
N VAL A 395 29.65 -12.29 7.84
CA VAL A 395 28.52 -11.99 6.97
C VAL A 395 28.27 -10.47 6.92
N THR A 396 27.73 -10.01 5.81
CA THR A 396 27.22 -8.65 5.64
C THR A 396 25.70 -8.69 5.73
N ILE A 397 25.13 -7.84 6.61
CA ILE A 397 23.68 -7.60 6.71
C ILE A 397 23.39 -6.31 5.96
N GLN A 398 22.67 -6.38 4.86
CA GLN A 398 22.26 -5.20 4.11
C GLN A 398 20.88 -4.74 4.48
N THR A 399 20.75 -3.48 4.87
CA THR A 399 19.49 -2.81 5.19
C THR A 399 19.25 -1.63 4.26
N ILE A 400 18.06 -1.06 4.34
CA ILE A 400 17.71 0.21 3.72
C ILE A 400 16.76 0.97 4.65
N ALA A 401 17.26 2.00 5.34
CA ALA A 401 16.50 2.77 6.33
C ALA A 401 15.21 3.39 5.75
N ALA A 402 15.17 3.67 4.45
CA ALA A 402 13.98 4.18 3.76
C ALA A 402 12.77 3.21 3.79
N TYR A 403 12.98 1.91 4.04
CA TYR A 403 11.89 0.92 4.09
C TYR A 403 11.22 0.80 5.46
N GLY A 404 11.83 1.33 6.53
CA GLY A 404 11.19 1.35 7.83
C GLY A 404 12.12 1.77 8.96
N TRP A 405 11.60 2.55 9.88
CA TRP A 405 12.31 3.06 11.06
C TRP A 405 12.85 1.95 11.99
N TYR A 406 12.27 0.76 11.91
CA TYR A 406 12.62 -0.41 12.72
C TYR A 406 13.89 -1.11 12.24
N GLN A 407 14.26 -1.01 10.95
CA GLN A 407 15.35 -1.78 10.34
C GLN A 407 16.72 -1.64 11.03
N PRO A 408 17.16 -0.47 11.50
CA PRO A 408 18.44 -0.39 12.21
C PRO A 408 18.48 -1.22 13.50
N ARG A 409 17.36 -1.30 14.24
CA ARG A 409 17.26 -2.10 15.46
C ARG A 409 17.10 -3.58 15.16
N GLU A 410 16.34 -3.92 14.15
CA GLU A 410 16.21 -5.29 13.64
C GLU A 410 17.58 -5.86 13.26
N ALA A 411 18.38 -5.08 12.52
CA ALA A 411 19.74 -5.46 12.14
C ALA A 411 20.68 -5.62 13.35
N GLN A 412 20.55 -4.78 14.37
CA GLN A 412 21.33 -4.89 15.61
C GLN A 412 20.98 -6.16 16.41
N ILE A 413 19.68 -6.50 16.49
CA ILE A 413 19.26 -7.77 17.13
C ILE A 413 19.85 -8.96 16.38
N LEU A 414 19.71 -8.98 15.03
CA LEU A 414 20.29 -10.06 14.24
C LEU A 414 21.81 -10.13 14.40
N GLN A 415 22.52 -9.01 14.36
CA GLN A 415 23.97 -8.95 14.56
C GLN A 415 24.38 -9.53 15.92
N GLN A 416 23.67 -9.18 16.99
CA GLN A 416 23.91 -9.74 18.31
C GLN A 416 23.68 -11.25 18.33
N ASN A 417 22.57 -11.73 17.76
CA ASN A 417 22.23 -13.15 17.76
C ASN A 417 23.20 -13.99 16.91
N LEU A 418 23.70 -13.43 15.80
CA LEU A 418 24.77 -14.05 15.02
C LEU A 418 26.07 -14.17 15.84
N GLY A 419 26.39 -13.16 16.64
CA GLY A 419 27.52 -13.20 17.58
C GLY A 419 27.43 -14.34 18.60
N GLU A 420 26.23 -14.72 19.04
CA GLU A 420 26.00 -15.88 19.95
C GLU A 420 26.32 -17.23 19.28
N LEU A 421 26.35 -17.27 17.94
CA LEU A 421 26.78 -18.39 17.12
C LEU A 421 28.24 -18.28 16.66
N GLY A 422 29.00 -17.27 17.12
CA GLY A 422 30.36 -17.03 16.69
C GLY A 422 30.50 -16.47 15.27
N ILE A 423 29.43 -15.92 14.71
CA ILE A 423 29.42 -15.31 13.37
C ILE A 423 29.65 -13.80 13.51
N GLU A 424 30.67 -13.26 12.84
CA GLU A 424 30.90 -11.82 12.76
C GLU A 424 29.96 -11.20 11.73
N ALA A 425 29.09 -10.29 12.15
CA ALA A 425 28.18 -9.61 11.25
C ALA A 425 28.47 -8.12 11.12
N VAL A 426 28.48 -7.61 9.87
CA VAL A 426 28.65 -6.18 9.57
C VAL A 426 27.37 -5.65 8.93
N ILE A 427 26.83 -4.58 9.51
CA ILE A 427 25.64 -3.91 8.97
C ILE A 427 26.09 -2.91 7.91
N ASP A 428 25.48 -3.01 6.72
CA ASP A 428 25.68 -2.13 5.57
C ASP A 428 24.35 -1.50 5.18
N ASP A 429 24.13 -0.25 5.59
CA ASP A 429 22.90 0.47 5.31
C ASP A 429 22.98 1.21 3.99
N LYS A 430 22.01 1.00 3.10
CA LYS A 430 21.94 1.64 1.79
C LYS A 430 21.08 2.90 1.82
N ALA A 431 21.56 3.92 1.10
CA ALA A 431 20.90 5.22 1.06
C ALA A 431 19.62 5.21 0.21
N ASP A 432 19.54 4.34 -0.82
CA ASP A 432 18.43 4.32 -1.77
C ASP A 432 18.11 2.92 -2.28
N ALA A 433 16.86 2.77 -2.76
CA ALA A 433 16.32 1.50 -3.23
C ALA A 433 17.02 0.96 -4.51
N ALA A 434 17.50 1.81 -5.39
CA ALA A 434 18.15 1.38 -6.63
C ALA A 434 19.50 0.74 -6.35
N THR A 435 20.31 1.38 -5.49
CA THR A 435 21.59 0.85 -5.00
C THR A 435 21.37 -0.46 -4.24
N PHE A 436 20.37 -0.52 -3.36
CA PHE A 436 20.01 -1.73 -2.64
C PHE A 436 19.68 -2.89 -3.60
N LEU A 437 18.74 -2.66 -4.55
CA LEU A 437 18.35 -3.67 -5.53
C LEU A 437 19.52 -4.11 -6.40
N GLY A 438 20.41 -3.19 -6.79
CA GLY A 438 21.61 -3.50 -7.56
C GLY A 438 22.54 -4.46 -6.82
N THR A 439 22.71 -4.27 -5.51
CA THR A 439 23.59 -5.14 -4.70
C THR A 439 22.99 -6.52 -4.44
N ILE A 440 21.72 -6.66 -4.09
CA ILE A 440 21.11 -7.99 -3.86
C ILE A 440 21.03 -8.85 -5.14
N ARG A 441 21.08 -8.21 -6.31
CA ARG A 441 21.09 -8.86 -7.63
C ARG A 441 22.47 -9.30 -8.10
N ASP A 442 23.54 -8.85 -7.46
CA ASP A 442 24.90 -9.25 -7.77
C ASP A 442 25.26 -10.52 -6.99
N LYS A 443 25.43 -11.63 -7.69
CA LYS A 443 25.71 -12.92 -7.08
C LYS A 443 27.05 -12.95 -6.34
N GLU A 444 28.09 -12.30 -6.87
CA GLU A 444 29.43 -12.36 -6.33
C GLU A 444 29.63 -11.36 -5.16
N LYS A 445 29.07 -10.15 -5.31
CA LYS A 445 29.28 -9.03 -4.38
C LYS A 445 28.08 -8.74 -3.49
N GLY A 446 26.97 -9.44 -3.71
CA GLY A 446 25.76 -9.27 -2.92
C GLY A 446 25.96 -9.68 -1.47
N PRO A 447 25.16 -9.11 -0.55
CA PRO A 447 25.25 -9.40 0.86
C PRO A 447 24.88 -10.85 1.18
N GLU A 448 25.38 -11.37 2.28
CA GLU A 448 24.98 -12.68 2.78
C GLU A 448 23.56 -12.67 3.35
N ILE A 449 23.14 -11.55 3.93
CA ILE A 449 21.79 -11.35 4.48
C ILE A 449 21.29 -9.98 4.04
N TYR A 450 20.03 -9.89 3.57
CA TYR A 450 19.40 -8.63 3.24
C TYR A 450 17.98 -8.57 3.79
N PHE A 451 17.51 -7.37 4.11
CA PHE A 451 16.18 -7.16 4.61
C PHE A 451 15.23 -6.88 3.45
N TRP A 452 14.10 -7.54 3.49
CA TRP A 452 13.07 -7.39 2.47
C TRP A 452 11.69 -7.22 3.11
N ARG A 453 11.04 -6.13 2.72
CA ARG A 453 9.65 -5.88 3.07
C ARG A 453 8.78 -6.33 1.90
N SER A 454 7.96 -7.35 2.08
CA SER A 454 6.99 -7.79 1.09
C SER A 454 5.58 -7.35 1.47
N VAL A 455 4.80 -6.96 0.47
CA VAL A 455 3.39 -6.59 0.61
C VAL A 455 2.63 -7.24 -0.53
N ALA A 456 1.64 -8.06 -0.22
CA ALA A 456 0.83 -8.71 -1.23
C ALA A 456 0.04 -7.66 -2.02
N ALA A 457 0.32 -7.55 -3.31
CA ALA A 457 -0.35 -6.60 -4.20
C ALA A 457 -1.69 -7.11 -4.73
N ILE A 458 -1.86 -8.42 -4.74
CA ILE A 458 -3.10 -9.11 -5.15
C ILE A 458 -3.39 -10.26 -4.19
N ASP A 459 -4.66 -10.66 -4.10
CA ASP A 459 -5.10 -11.81 -3.29
C ASP A 459 -4.72 -13.14 -3.95
N ASP A 460 -3.42 -13.30 -4.17
CA ASP A 460 -2.84 -14.56 -4.61
C ASP A 460 -1.38 -14.68 -4.15
N PRO A 461 -1.01 -15.78 -3.47
CA PRO A 461 0.33 -15.94 -2.91
C PRO A 461 1.41 -16.08 -3.98
N ASP A 462 1.06 -16.52 -5.20
CA ASP A 462 2.02 -16.69 -6.29
C ASP A 462 2.83 -15.43 -6.55
N TYR A 463 2.17 -14.26 -6.45
CA TYR A 463 2.82 -12.98 -6.75
C TYR A 463 4.09 -12.74 -5.94
N GLU A 464 4.02 -12.91 -4.61
CA GLU A 464 5.20 -12.70 -3.74
C GLU A 464 6.11 -13.92 -3.71
N LEU A 465 5.56 -15.13 -3.62
CA LEU A 465 6.35 -16.36 -3.54
C LEU A 465 7.21 -16.56 -4.78
N ARG A 466 6.64 -16.32 -5.96
CA ARG A 466 7.38 -16.45 -7.23
C ARG A 466 8.50 -15.42 -7.34
N ARG A 467 8.21 -14.15 -7.06
CA ARG A 467 9.20 -13.07 -7.17
C ARG A 467 10.38 -13.24 -6.22
N MET A 468 10.12 -13.77 -5.01
CA MET A 468 11.12 -13.89 -3.96
C MET A 468 11.91 -15.20 -4.02
N TYR A 469 11.32 -16.29 -4.56
CA TYR A 469 11.92 -17.62 -4.38
C TYR A 469 12.02 -18.46 -5.65
N HIS A 470 11.27 -18.15 -6.74
CA HIS A 470 11.38 -18.93 -7.96
C HIS A 470 12.72 -18.66 -8.66
N SER A 471 13.30 -19.72 -9.24
CA SER A 471 14.62 -19.68 -9.90
C SER A 471 14.72 -18.69 -11.05
N ASP A 472 13.61 -18.43 -11.77
CA ASP A 472 13.58 -17.44 -12.86
C ASP A 472 13.74 -15.99 -12.42
N PHE A 473 13.60 -15.71 -11.12
CA PHE A 473 13.64 -14.36 -10.56
C PHE A 473 14.95 -14.03 -9.84
N VAL A 474 16.00 -14.84 -10.02
CA VAL A 474 17.35 -14.55 -9.54
C VAL A 474 18.02 -13.47 -10.39
N GLY A 475 18.89 -12.68 -9.79
CA GLY A 475 19.68 -11.64 -10.46
C GLY A 475 18.79 -10.52 -11.03
N GLU A 476 19.12 -10.04 -12.24
CA GLU A 476 18.46 -8.88 -12.84
C GLU A 476 16.98 -9.09 -13.17
N ARG A 477 16.53 -10.34 -13.26
CA ARG A 477 15.16 -10.70 -13.64
C ARG A 477 14.14 -10.50 -12.52
N GLY A 478 14.57 -10.38 -11.24
CA GLY A 478 13.62 -10.31 -10.13
C GLY A 478 14.17 -9.73 -8.85
N VAL A 479 13.61 -10.19 -7.74
CA VAL A 479 13.98 -9.80 -6.37
C VAL A 479 14.39 -10.99 -5.50
N ASN A 480 14.62 -12.17 -6.11
CA ASN A 480 15.20 -13.34 -5.45
C ASN A 480 16.70 -13.10 -5.19
N GLY A 481 17.00 -12.18 -4.27
CA GLY A 481 18.36 -11.85 -3.86
C GLY A 481 19.01 -12.89 -2.94
N SER A 482 18.20 -13.84 -2.42
CA SER A 482 18.72 -15.01 -1.70
C SER A 482 19.38 -16.02 -2.64
N TRP A 483 19.18 -15.91 -3.95
CA TRP A 483 19.64 -16.87 -4.95
C TRP A 483 19.10 -18.29 -4.70
N PHE A 484 17.97 -18.38 -3.99
CA PHE A 484 17.30 -19.66 -3.76
C PHE A 484 16.83 -20.27 -5.09
N GLN A 485 17.14 -21.53 -5.28
CA GLN A 485 16.75 -22.30 -6.45
C GLN A 485 16.46 -23.74 -6.01
N ASP A 486 15.23 -24.15 -6.15
CA ASP A 486 14.77 -25.52 -5.87
C ASP A 486 13.81 -25.98 -6.97
N PRO A 487 14.18 -27.00 -7.79
CA PRO A 487 13.35 -27.45 -8.90
C PRO A 487 11.97 -27.97 -8.49
N LYS A 488 11.82 -28.51 -7.26
CA LYS A 488 10.54 -29.00 -6.79
C LYS A 488 9.63 -27.84 -6.36
N ALA A 489 10.21 -26.81 -5.71
CA ALA A 489 9.50 -25.59 -5.37
C ALA A 489 9.04 -24.86 -6.65
N ASP A 490 9.90 -24.73 -7.65
CA ASP A 490 9.55 -24.15 -8.94
C ASP A 490 8.40 -24.89 -9.62
N GLU A 491 8.46 -26.24 -9.67
CA GLU A 491 7.41 -27.08 -10.26
C GLU A 491 6.04 -26.86 -9.58
N LEU A 492 6.01 -26.71 -8.24
CA LEU A 492 4.77 -26.47 -7.50
C LEU A 492 4.14 -25.13 -7.87
N LEU A 493 4.95 -24.06 -7.92
CA LEU A 493 4.47 -22.74 -8.35
C LEU A 493 3.99 -22.76 -9.82
N ASP A 494 4.75 -23.37 -10.71
CA ASP A 494 4.39 -23.44 -12.13
C ASP A 494 3.09 -24.22 -12.36
N LYS A 495 2.91 -25.31 -11.65
CA LYS A 495 1.66 -26.07 -11.69
C LYS A 495 0.50 -25.26 -11.12
N ALA A 496 0.70 -24.50 -10.03
CA ALA A 496 -0.34 -23.68 -9.45
C ALA A 496 -0.88 -22.63 -10.42
N LEU A 497 -0.08 -22.08 -11.34
CA LEU A 497 -0.53 -21.12 -12.35
C LEU A 497 -1.56 -21.70 -13.33
N THR A 498 -1.57 -23.02 -13.54
CA THR A 498 -2.43 -23.67 -14.54
C THR A 498 -3.78 -24.13 -14.00
N ILE A 499 -4.04 -23.93 -12.70
CA ILE A 499 -5.23 -24.43 -12.01
C ILE A 499 -6.09 -23.25 -11.56
N PRO A 500 -7.31 -23.02 -12.11
CA PRO A 500 -8.18 -21.92 -11.71
C PRO A 500 -8.66 -22.00 -10.25
N SER A 501 -8.91 -23.23 -9.76
CA SER A 501 -9.46 -23.47 -8.43
C SER A 501 -8.46 -23.16 -7.31
N ARG A 502 -8.80 -22.24 -6.41
CA ARG A 502 -8.02 -21.94 -5.20
C ARG A 502 -7.88 -23.15 -4.27
N GLU A 503 -8.95 -23.95 -4.15
CA GLU A 503 -8.96 -25.14 -3.31
C GLU A 503 -7.94 -26.18 -3.78
N GLU A 504 -7.88 -26.44 -5.09
CA GLU A 504 -6.91 -27.35 -5.67
C GLU A 504 -5.47 -26.81 -5.58
N ARG A 505 -5.28 -25.50 -5.75
CA ARG A 505 -3.98 -24.83 -5.59
C ARG A 505 -3.47 -24.83 -4.16
N LYS A 506 -4.38 -24.83 -3.17
CA LYS A 506 -4.02 -24.80 -1.74
C LYS A 506 -3.03 -25.90 -1.37
N SER A 507 -3.27 -27.13 -1.81
CA SER A 507 -2.38 -28.25 -1.51
C SER A 507 -0.97 -28.09 -2.08
N LEU A 508 -0.83 -27.45 -3.23
CA LEU A 508 0.47 -27.15 -3.83
C LEU A 508 1.23 -26.09 -3.01
N TYR A 509 0.52 -25.07 -2.52
CA TYR A 509 1.12 -24.05 -1.67
C TYR A 509 1.45 -24.58 -0.27
N ASP A 510 0.71 -25.57 0.26
CA ASP A 510 1.06 -26.20 1.52
C ASP A 510 2.38 -26.97 1.40
N GLU A 511 2.52 -27.82 0.36
CA GLU A 511 3.78 -28.51 0.07
C GLU A 511 4.94 -27.54 -0.18
N TYR A 512 4.69 -26.45 -0.89
CA TYR A 512 5.66 -25.41 -1.15
C TYR A 512 6.15 -24.71 0.13
N GLN A 513 5.26 -24.38 1.05
CA GLN A 513 5.59 -23.74 2.32
C GLN A 513 6.44 -24.66 3.21
N VAL A 514 6.18 -25.95 3.20
CA VAL A 514 7.01 -26.96 3.90
C VAL A 514 8.43 -26.99 3.35
N ILE A 515 8.60 -26.93 2.02
CA ILE A 515 9.94 -26.87 1.38
C ILE A 515 10.67 -25.61 1.81
N LEU A 516 10.03 -24.44 1.71
CA LEU A 516 10.68 -23.18 2.08
C LEU A 516 11.02 -23.14 3.58
N LYS A 517 10.18 -23.75 4.41
CA LYS A 517 10.46 -23.86 5.84
C LYS A 517 11.71 -24.70 6.11
N ASP A 518 11.86 -25.84 5.44
CA ASP A 518 13.03 -26.71 5.58
C ASP A 518 14.29 -26.07 5.00
N GLU A 519 14.19 -25.40 3.86
CA GLU A 519 15.32 -24.75 3.20
C GLU A 519 15.73 -23.42 3.87
N ALA A 520 14.84 -22.78 4.61
CA ALA A 520 15.05 -21.54 5.36
C ALA A 520 15.76 -20.42 4.55
N PRO A 521 15.29 -20.06 3.34
CA PRO A 521 15.94 -19.01 2.56
C PRO A 521 15.79 -17.62 3.20
N CYS A 522 14.81 -17.43 4.06
CA CYS A 522 14.60 -16.21 4.84
C CYS A 522 14.19 -16.53 6.28
N ILE A 523 14.50 -15.62 7.21
CA ILE A 523 13.81 -15.48 8.48
C ILE A 523 12.54 -14.67 8.20
N TRP A 524 11.39 -15.22 8.48
CA TRP A 524 10.10 -14.49 8.46
C TRP A 524 9.91 -13.87 9.84
N ALA A 525 10.43 -12.64 10.00
CA ALA A 525 10.63 -12.03 11.31
C ALA A 525 9.34 -11.53 11.94
N ALA A 526 8.50 -10.85 11.16
CA ALA A 526 7.23 -10.32 11.65
C ALA A 526 6.25 -10.07 10.49
N GLN A 527 4.97 -10.15 10.79
CA GLN A 527 3.89 -9.59 10.00
C GLN A 527 3.31 -8.38 10.75
N MET A 528 3.36 -7.22 10.10
CA MET A 528 2.90 -5.97 10.69
C MET A 528 1.38 -5.96 10.86
N ASN A 529 0.89 -5.31 11.90
CA ASN A 529 -0.52 -4.92 11.96
C ASN A 529 -0.69 -3.53 11.34
N TYR A 530 -1.80 -3.30 10.67
CA TYR A 530 -2.25 -1.98 10.29
C TYR A 530 -3.17 -1.42 11.38
N TYR A 531 -3.21 -0.11 11.54
CA TYR A 531 -4.10 0.53 12.51
C TYR A 531 -4.94 1.57 11.79
N ILE A 532 -6.25 1.33 11.81
CA ILE A 532 -7.24 2.30 11.32
C ILE A 532 -7.46 3.29 12.46
N THR A 533 -7.20 4.56 12.16
CA THR A 533 -7.39 5.64 13.12
C THR A 533 -8.40 6.63 12.58
N SER A 534 -9.58 6.63 13.16
CA SER A 534 -10.74 7.38 12.67
C SER A 534 -11.51 8.05 13.80
N ARG A 535 -12.44 8.92 13.41
CA ARG A 535 -13.48 9.42 14.33
C ARG A 535 -14.60 8.39 14.44
N ASP A 536 -15.23 8.36 15.62
CA ASP A 536 -16.38 7.50 15.90
C ASP A 536 -17.64 7.85 15.07
N VAL A 537 -17.68 9.05 14.50
CA VAL A 537 -18.74 9.50 13.56
C VAL A 537 -18.59 8.86 12.18
N LEU A 538 -17.41 8.37 11.82
CA LEU A 538 -17.20 7.65 10.54
C LEU A 538 -17.88 6.29 10.59
N LYS A 539 -18.75 6.02 9.61
CA LYS A 539 -19.49 4.77 9.45
C LYS A 539 -19.26 4.18 8.08
N GLY A 540 -19.50 2.86 7.94
CA GLY A 540 -19.39 2.15 6.67
C GLY A 540 -17.95 1.88 6.22
N TYR A 541 -16.95 2.28 7.00
CA TYR A 541 -15.56 1.91 6.71
C TYR A 541 -15.35 0.41 6.98
N VAL A 542 -14.82 -0.30 6.00
CA VAL A 542 -14.44 -1.71 6.11
C VAL A 542 -12.98 -1.86 5.71
N TRP A 543 -12.18 -2.40 6.62
CA TRP A 543 -10.78 -2.67 6.34
C TRP A 543 -10.62 -3.73 5.24
N ASN A 544 -9.80 -3.42 4.24
CA ASN A 544 -9.41 -4.36 3.19
C ASN A 544 -7.88 -4.35 3.03
N PRO A 545 -7.18 -5.45 3.33
CA PRO A 545 -5.72 -5.49 3.32
C PRO A 545 -5.10 -5.29 1.93
N PHE A 546 -5.86 -5.55 0.84
CA PHE A 546 -5.39 -5.33 -0.54
C PHE A 546 -5.60 -3.90 -1.03
N ASN A 547 -6.47 -3.14 -0.39
CA ASN A 547 -6.67 -1.71 -0.67
C ASN A 547 -5.78 -0.80 0.18
N ILE A 548 -5.04 -1.33 1.15
CA ILE A 548 -4.06 -0.67 2.03
C ILE A 548 -4.57 0.70 2.52
N GLY A 549 -5.64 0.68 3.31
CA GLY A 549 -6.19 1.90 3.93
C GLY A 549 -7.05 2.77 3.00
N VAL A 550 -7.20 2.45 1.72
CA VAL A 550 -8.12 3.16 0.83
C VAL A 550 -9.56 2.78 1.17
N PRO A 551 -10.41 3.72 1.60
CA PRO A 551 -11.82 3.43 1.84
C PRO A 551 -12.58 3.03 0.57
N ASP A 552 -13.62 2.23 0.69
CA ASP A 552 -14.68 2.26 -0.31
C ASP A 552 -15.50 3.54 -0.07
N TYR A 553 -15.14 4.60 -0.78
CA TYR A 553 -15.71 5.93 -0.59
C TYR A 553 -17.22 5.99 -0.82
N TYR A 554 -17.79 5.06 -1.55
CA TYR A 554 -19.24 4.97 -1.74
C TYR A 554 -19.96 4.46 -0.50
N GLN A 555 -19.31 3.62 0.31
CA GLN A 555 -19.95 3.01 1.49
C GLN A 555 -19.83 3.86 2.76
N ILE A 556 -18.92 4.82 2.80
CA ILE A 556 -18.70 5.64 4.00
C ILE A 556 -19.73 6.77 4.12
N TRP A 557 -20.03 7.09 5.38
CA TRP A 557 -20.88 8.23 5.75
C TRP A 557 -20.55 8.73 7.15
N LEU A 558 -20.99 9.94 7.48
CA LEU A 558 -20.76 10.56 8.79
C LEU A 558 -22.08 10.58 9.56
N SER A 559 -22.08 9.98 10.77
CA SER A 559 -23.21 10.12 11.69
C SER A 559 -23.20 11.51 12.36
N GLU A 560 -24.37 11.96 12.81
CA GLU A 560 -24.51 13.17 13.59
C GLU A 560 -23.79 13.06 14.95
#